data_6a453f7638b65c40cb7ed0858a56b417
#
_entry.id   6a453f7638b65c40cb7ed0858a56b417
#
_cell.length_a   1.000
_cell.length_b   1.000
_cell.length_c   1.000
_cell.angle_alpha   90.00
_cell.angle_beta   90.00
_cell.angle_gamma   90.00
#
_symmetry.space_group_name_H-M   'P 1'
#
loop_
_entity.id
_entity.type
_entity.pdbx_description
1 polymer ?
#
loop_
_entity_poly.entity_id
_entity_poly.type
_entity_poly.pdbx_seq_one_letter_code
_entity_poly.pdbx_strand_id
1 'polypeptide(L)'
;FVIRPAQATAAAVAEASKVALSGEQPISIEHKQTGKVLLSSPAKNRTIVYALNGAKKPTVYTGAIDMSKGGTITTWYKETPGQKTSMTFDKVDFVPLQIAFVSSEEPEEGDAVNLVDGDETTIWHTMYSITLAKYPHWVDFDASEPKTIKGFKFMPRQDTGYGRIKNYEIYVSNDGKT
;
A
#
# COMPACT_ATOMS: atom_id res chain seq x y z
N PHE A 1 0.92 -11.77 3.09
CA PHE A 1 1.01 -13.17 2.66
C PHE A 1 2.47 -13.61 2.82
N VAL A 2 2.78 -14.30 3.92
CA VAL A 2 4.08 -14.93 4.07
C VAL A 2 3.99 -16.28 3.38
N ILE A 3 4.54 -16.41 2.19
CA ILE A 3 4.79 -17.71 1.59
C ILE A 3 5.99 -18.29 2.35
N ARG A 4 5.76 -19.21 3.24
CA ARG A 4 6.83 -20.09 3.72
C ARG A 4 7.03 -21.15 2.64
N PRO A 5 8.21 -21.26 2.02
CA PRO A 5 8.51 -22.42 1.20
C PRO A 5 8.47 -23.65 2.12
N ALA A 6 7.64 -24.62 1.76
CA ALA A 6 7.69 -25.93 2.39
C ALA A 6 9.07 -26.53 2.08
N GLN A 7 9.96 -26.61 3.08
CA GLN A 7 11.31 -27.14 3.04
C GLN A 7 12.33 -26.28 2.25
N ALA A 8 12.91 -25.31 2.96
CA ALA A 8 14.20 -24.78 2.55
C ALA A 8 15.24 -25.91 2.65
N THR A 9 15.90 -26.24 1.55
CA THR A 9 17.04 -27.19 1.59
C THR A 9 18.16 -26.58 2.43
N ALA A 10 18.97 -27.42 3.09
CA ALA A 10 20.11 -26.95 3.88
C ALA A 10 21.05 -26.01 3.10
N ALA A 11 21.12 -26.16 1.78
CA ALA A 11 21.85 -25.27 0.87
C ALA A 11 21.20 -23.87 0.79
N ALA A 12 19.87 -23.77 0.72
CA ALA A 12 19.17 -22.47 0.67
C ALA A 12 19.29 -21.72 2.01
N VAL A 13 19.28 -22.44 3.14
CA VAL A 13 19.55 -21.86 4.46
C VAL A 13 21.00 -21.41 4.59
N ALA A 14 21.96 -22.14 4.05
CA ALA A 14 23.36 -21.77 4.05
C ALA A 14 23.65 -20.54 3.16
N GLU A 15 22.99 -20.42 2.02
CA GLU A 15 23.05 -19.24 1.14
C GLU A 15 22.43 -18.00 1.81
N ALA A 16 21.25 -18.14 2.40
CA ALA A 16 20.60 -17.07 3.18
C ALA A 16 21.49 -16.65 4.37
N SER A 17 22.15 -17.60 5.04
CA SER A 17 23.09 -17.33 6.12
C SER A 17 24.36 -16.63 5.64
N LYS A 18 24.87 -16.95 4.45
CA LYS A 18 26.01 -16.26 3.84
C LYS A 18 25.71 -14.80 3.53
N VAL A 19 24.51 -14.50 3.03
CA VAL A 19 24.05 -13.12 2.81
C VAL A 19 23.94 -12.38 4.16
N ALA A 20 23.47 -13.03 5.21
CA ALA A 20 23.44 -12.45 6.56
C ALA A 20 24.85 -12.24 7.14
N LEU A 21 25.83 -13.07 6.79
CA LEU A 21 27.22 -12.97 7.23
C LEU A 21 28.05 -11.94 6.45
N SER A 22 27.58 -11.49 5.27
CA SER A 22 28.24 -10.45 4.49
C SER A 22 28.13 -9.05 5.10
N GLY A 23 27.37 -8.90 6.16
CA GLY A 23 27.22 -7.64 6.90
C GLY A 23 26.41 -6.56 6.17
N GLU A 24 25.94 -6.81 4.96
CA GLU A 24 25.07 -5.88 4.23
C GLU A 24 23.60 -6.17 4.54
N GLN A 25 22.95 -5.18 5.15
CA GLN A 25 21.53 -5.23 5.44
C GLN A 25 20.74 -4.99 4.15
N PRO A 26 19.72 -5.81 3.83
CA PRO A 26 18.92 -5.64 2.63
C PRO A 26 18.14 -4.32 2.67
N ILE A 27 17.94 -3.74 1.48
CA ILE A 27 17.01 -2.63 1.29
C ILE A 27 15.63 -3.25 1.06
N SER A 28 14.68 -2.91 1.92
CA SER A 28 13.28 -3.27 1.75
C SER A 28 12.62 -2.34 0.73
N ILE A 29 11.83 -2.91 -0.16
CA ILE A 29 11.02 -2.21 -1.15
C ILE A 29 9.56 -2.48 -0.80
N GLU A 30 8.86 -1.46 -0.34
CA GLU A 30 7.45 -1.53 0.01
C GLU A 30 6.62 -0.79 -1.04
N HIS A 31 5.64 -1.47 -1.65
CA HIS A 31 4.74 -0.90 -2.62
C HIS A 31 3.38 -0.61 -1.98
N LYS A 32 3.01 0.67 -1.92
CA LYS A 32 1.71 1.10 -1.42
C LYS A 32 0.64 0.96 -2.51
N GLN A 33 -0.61 0.80 -2.11
CA GLN A 33 -1.75 0.70 -3.04
C GLN A 33 -1.88 1.91 -3.96
N THR A 34 -1.46 3.08 -3.50
CA THR A 34 -1.41 4.32 -4.30
C THR A 34 -0.36 4.31 -5.42
N GLY A 35 0.40 3.22 -5.55
CA GLY A 35 1.52 3.13 -6.49
C GLY A 35 2.78 3.83 -6.01
N LYS A 36 2.82 4.33 -4.79
CA LYS A 36 4.05 4.84 -4.19
C LYS A 36 4.91 3.70 -3.68
N VAL A 37 6.22 3.84 -3.84
CA VAL A 37 7.22 2.90 -3.35
C VAL A 37 8.04 3.57 -2.26
N LEU A 38 8.18 2.90 -1.13
CA LEU A 38 9.05 3.30 -0.03
C LEU A 38 10.25 2.36 0.02
N LEU A 39 11.43 2.94 0.25
CA LEU A 39 12.66 2.19 0.46
C LEU A 39 13.09 2.37 1.91
N SER A 40 13.43 1.29 2.57
CA SER A 40 13.95 1.33 3.93
C SER A 40 15.08 0.33 4.13
N SER A 41 15.92 0.59 5.11
CA SER A 41 16.97 -0.33 5.53
C SER A 41 17.32 -0.11 6.99
N PRO A 42 17.65 -1.17 7.75
CA PRO A 42 18.20 -1.06 9.09
C PRO A 42 19.67 -0.60 9.09
N ALA A 43 20.37 -0.58 7.94
CA ALA A 43 21.75 -0.15 7.86
C ALA A 43 21.90 1.34 8.17
N LYS A 44 22.65 1.65 9.22
CA LYS A 44 22.95 3.03 9.60
C LYS A 44 24.09 3.58 8.74
N ASN A 45 24.06 4.90 8.47
CA ASN A 45 25.09 5.62 7.73
C ASN A 45 25.33 5.12 6.29
N ARG A 46 24.27 4.63 5.64
CA ARG A 46 24.28 4.24 4.24
C ARG A 46 23.31 5.10 3.43
N THR A 47 23.73 5.43 2.22
CA THR A 47 22.89 6.22 1.31
C THR A 47 22.18 5.27 0.34
N ILE A 48 20.85 5.21 0.44
CA ILE A 48 20.06 4.46 -0.54
C ILE A 48 19.98 5.28 -1.82
N VAL A 49 20.27 4.64 -2.94
CA VAL A 49 20.06 5.18 -4.29
C VAL A 49 19.20 4.23 -5.11
N TYR A 50 18.52 4.77 -6.10
CA TYR A 50 17.70 3.97 -7.00
C TYR A 50 17.78 4.45 -8.44
N ALA A 51 17.41 3.58 -9.36
CA ALA A 51 17.20 3.88 -10.77
C ALA A 51 15.85 3.30 -11.21
N LEU A 52 15.11 4.03 -12.02
CA LEU A 52 13.85 3.61 -12.60
C LEU A 52 14.06 3.19 -14.05
N ASN A 53 13.43 2.06 -14.44
CA ASN A 53 13.39 1.58 -15.83
C ASN A 53 14.76 1.52 -16.50
N GLY A 54 15.79 1.14 -15.76
CA GLY A 54 17.15 1.02 -16.28
C GLY A 54 17.88 2.36 -16.51
N ALA A 55 17.43 3.44 -15.90
CA ALA A 55 18.10 4.73 -15.99
C ALA A 55 19.58 4.63 -15.59
N LYS A 56 20.47 5.20 -16.42
CA LYS A 56 21.92 5.13 -16.19
C LYS A 56 22.37 5.94 -14.98
N LYS A 57 21.68 7.05 -14.68
CA LYS A 57 22.00 7.93 -13.55
C LYS A 57 21.10 7.59 -12.37
N PRO A 58 21.63 7.14 -11.24
CA PRO A 58 20.82 6.89 -10.06
C PRO A 58 20.41 8.19 -9.37
N THR A 59 19.30 8.10 -8.63
CA THR A 59 18.78 9.16 -7.77
C THR A 59 18.97 8.78 -6.31
N VAL A 60 19.33 9.73 -5.46
CA VAL A 60 19.39 9.51 -4.02
C VAL A 60 17.96 9.42 -3.49
N TYR A 61 17.69 8.41 -2.66
CA TYR A 61 16.38 8.24 -2.04
C TYR A 61 16.18 9.25 -0.92
N THR A 62 15.11 10.03 -1.02
CA THR A 62 14.75 11.05 -0.02
C THR A 62 13.30 10.93 0.44
N GLY A 63 12.52 10.01 -0.12
CA GLY A 63 11.11 9.82 0.21
C GLY A 63 10.37 9.02 -0.85
N ALA A 64 9.04 8.93 -0.71
CA ALA A 64 8.19 8.12 -1.55
C ALA A 64 8.41 8.36 -3.06
N ILE A 65 8.56 7.26 -3.81
CA ILE A 65 8.79 7.26 -5.26
C ILE A 65 7.46 6.94 -5.93
N ASP A 66 7.04 7.76 -6.89
CA ASP A 66 5.82 7.49 -7.66
C ASP A 66 6.10 6.42 -8.73
N MET A 67 5.50 5.25 -8.54
CA MET A 67 5.49 4.11 -9.46
C MET A 67 4.06 3.78 -9.94
N SER A 68 3.12 4.72 -9.83
CA SER A 68 1.72 4.53 -10.23
C SER A 68 1.55 4.14 -11.70
N LYS A 69 2.50 4.56 -12.54
CA LYS A 69 2.54 4.17 -13.96
C LYS A 69 3.16 2.78 -14.22
N GLY A 70 3.57 2.08 -13.15
CA GLY A 70 4.31 0.82 -13.23
C GLY A 70 5.77 1.03 -13.64
N GLY A 71 6.49 -0.07 -13.81
CA GLY A 71 7.89 -0.09 -14.20
C GLY A 71 8.78 -0.83 -13.22
N THR A 72 10.08 -0.75 -13.44
CA THR A 72 11.08 -1.44 -12.62
C THR A 72 11.87 -0.44 -11.80
N ILE A 73 11.96 -0.67 -10.50
CA ILE A 73 12.90 0.01 -9.61
C ILE A 73 14.07 -0.91 -9.33
N THR A 74 15.29 -0.36 -9.43
CA THR A 74 16.52 -1.01 -8.99
C THR A 74 17.15 -0.15 -7.93
N THR A 75 17.43 -0.70 -6.76
CA THR A 75 17.99 0.02 -5.61
C THR A 75 19.24 -0.63 -5.08
N TRP A 76 20.14 0.16 -4.51
CA TRP A 76 21.40 -0.27 -3.89
C TRP A 76 21.93 0.81 -2.95
N TYR A 77 22.95 0.47 -2.18
CA TYR A 77 23.69 1.48 -1.42
C TYR A 77 24.75 2.15 -2.32
N LYS A 78 24.81 3.46 -2.26
CA LYS A 78 25.79 4.25 -3.01
C LYS A 78 27.23 3.79 -2.76
N GLU A 79 27.50 3.36 -1.54
CA GLU A 79 28.82 2.91 -1.07
C GLU A 79 29.19 1.51 -1.59
N THR A 80 28.19 0.69 -1.98
CA THR A 80 28.40 -0.69 -2.48
C THR A 80 27.55 -0.95 -3.73
N PRO A 81 27.89 -0.34 -4.88
CA PRO A 81 27.06 -0.35 -6.09
C PRO A 81 26.96 -1.74 -6.77
N GLY A 82 27.72 -2.73 -6.31
CA GLY A 82 27.69 -4.10 -6.86
C GLY A 82 26.48 -4.92 -6.43
N GLN A 83 25.85 -4.59 -5.29
CA GLN A 83 24.71 -5.32 -4.75
C GLN A 83 23.42 -4.55 -5.02
N LYS A 84 22.66 -5.03 -5.99
CA LYS A 84 21.43 -4.38 -6.45
C LYS A 84 20.23 -5.29 -6.22
N THR A 85 19.14 -4.70 -5.76
CA THR A 85 17.83 -5.34 -5.69
C THR A 85 16.91 -4.66 -6.69
N SER A 86 16.15 -5.45 -7.47
CA SER A 86 15.21 -4.93 -8.45
C SER A 86 13.83 -5.51 -8.20
N MET A 87 12.80 -4.69 -8.42
CA MET A 87 11.40 -5.11 -8.36
C MET A 87 10.61 -4.40 -9.46
N THR A 88 9.72 -5.14 -10.12
CA THR A 88 8.84 -4.63 -11.17
C THR A 88 7.42 -4.57 -10.65
N PHE A 89 6.75 -3.46 -10.93
CA PHE A 89 5.35 -3.22 -10.57
C PHE A 89 4.53 -2.97 -11.81
N ASP A 90 3.32 -3.47 -11.80
CA ASP A 90 2.31 -3.12 -12.79
C ASP A 90 1.81 -1.69 -12.56
N LYS A 91 1.24 -1.09 -13.61
CA LYS A 91 0.53 0.18 -13.51
C LYS A 91 -0.60 0.05 -12.49
N VAL A 92 -0.67 0.98 -11.57
CA VAL A 92 -1.80 1.09 -10.66
C VAL A 92 -2.98 1.65 -11.43
N ASP A 93 -4.00 0.83 -11.61
CA ASP A 93 -5.24 1.20 -12.28
C ASP A 93 -6.32 1.42 -11.21
N PHE A 94 -6.20 2.52 -10.49
CA PHE A 94 -7.20 2.91 -9.51
C PHE A 94 -7.78 4.29 -9.84
N VAL A 95 -9.04 4.48 -9.48
CA VAL A 95 -9.73 5.76 -9.58
C VAL A 95 -9.54 6.49 -8.26
N PRO A 96 -8.95 7.70 -8.25
CA PRO A 96 -8.91 8.52 -7.04
C PRO A 96 -10.36 8.83 -6.61
N LEU A 97 -10.66 8.55 -5.36
CA LEU A 97 -11.97 8.74 -4.79
C LEU A 97 -11.90 9.78 -3.67
N GLN A 98 -12.98 10.52 -3.52
CA GLN A 98 -13.24 11.38 -2.37
C GLN A 98 -14.50 10.90 -1.66
N ILE A 99 -14.63 11.16 -0.37
CA ILE A 99 -15.84 10.90 0.36
C ILE A 99 -16.83 12.01 0.05
N ALA A 100 -17.94 11.67 -0.60
CA ALA A 100 -19.03 12.60 -0.86
C ALA A 100 -20.05 12.62 0.30
N PHE A 101 -20.31 11.45 0.88
CA PHE A 101 -21.22 11.30 2.01
C PHE A 101 -20.89 10.02 2.79
N VAL A 102 -21.18 10.03 4.07
CA VAL A 102 -21.13 8.85 4.94
C VAL A 102 -22.34 8.80 5.86
N SER A 103 -22.93 7.63 6.03
CA SER A 103 -24.11 7.45 6.90
C SER A 103 -23.77 7.61 8.38
N SER A 104 -22.56 7.32 8.77
CA SER A 104 -22.06 7.39 10.14
C SER A 104 -20.56 7.23 10.19
N GLU A 105 -19.89 8.01 11.03
CA GLU A 105 -18.46 7.87 11.34
C GLU A 105 -18.22 8.13 12.83
N GLU A 106 -17.17 7.54 13.36
CA GLU A 106 -16.71 7.81 14.72
C GLU A 106 -15.72 8.97 14.67
N PRO A 107 -16.04 10.12 15.28
CA PRO A 107 -15.17 11.30 15.22
C PRO A 107 -13.77 11.02 15.75
N GLU A 108 -12.75 11.56 15.08
CA GLU A 108 -11.32 11.54 15.45
C GLU A 108 -10.67 10.14 15.41
N GLU A 109 -11.44 9.05 15.48
CA GLU A 109 -10.93 7.68 15.51
C GLU A 109 -11.22 6.92 14.22
N GLY A 110 -12.39 7.15 13.63
CA GLY A 110 -12.90 6.36 12.51
C GLY A 110 -13.51 7.20 11.40
N ASP A 111 -12.89 8.32 11.05
CA ASP A 111 -13.36 9.23 9.99
C ASP A 111 -13.44 8.53 8.64
N ALA A 112 -14.47 8.83 7.85
CA ALA A 112 -14.68 8.20 6.56
C ALA A 112 -13.55 8.48 5.54
N VAL A 113 -12.84 9.59 5.69
CA VAL A 113 -11.68 9.92 4.84
C VAL A 113 -10.59 8.85 4.89
N ASN A 114 -10.50 8.10 5.98
CA ASN A 114 -9.58 6.99 6.16
C ASN A 114 -9.80 5.84 5.15
N LEU A 115 -10.98 5.77 4.52
CA LEU A 115 -11.23 4.80 3.45
C LEU A 115 -10.46 5.09 2.15
N VAL A 116 -9.99 6.32 1.97
CA VAL A 116 -9.38 6.78 0.71
C VAL A 116 -8.03 7.47 0.90
N ASP A 117 -7.49 7.53 2.11
CA ASP A 117 -6.20 8.17 2.43
C ASP A 117 -4.99 7.34 1.97
N GLY A 118 -5.19 6.04 1.68
CA GLY A 118 -4.13 5.12 1.27
C GLY A 118 -3.23 4.66 2.42
N ASP A 119 -3.62 4.89 3.67
CA ASP A 119 -2.93 4.42 4.87
C ASP A 119 -3.60 3.14 5.40
N GLU A 120 -2.85 2.05 5.47
CA GLU A 120 -3.35 0.75 5.92
C GLU A 120 -3.55 0.67 7.44
N THR A 121 -3.08 1.66 8.17
CA THR A 121 -3.17 1.73 9.64
C THR A 121 -4.37 2.52 10.13
N THR A 122 -4.96 3.35 9.28
CA THR A 122 -6.20 4.07 9.57
C THR A 122 -7.42 3.19 9.30
N ILE A 123 -8.54 3.51 9.90
CA ILE A 123 -9.80 2.79 9.71
C ILE A 123 -10.98 3.76 9.63
N TRP A 124 -12.01 3.36 8.91
CA TRP A 124 -13.34 3.93 9.09
C TRP A 124 -14.12 3.09 10.10
N HIS A 125 -14.78 3.74 11.03
CA HIS A 125 -15.68 3.11 11.99
C HIS A 125 -16.99 3.90 12.11
N THR A 126 -18.09 3.19 12.16
CA THR A 126 -19.39 3.83 12.43
C THR A 126 -19.47 4.30 13.88
N MET A 127 -20.25 5.36 14.12
CA MET A 127 -20.37 5.98 15.44
C MET A 127 -20.84 4.98 16.51
N TYR A 128 -20.17 5.00 17.64
CA TYR A 128 -20.52 4.22 18.83
C TYR A 128 -20.33 5.00 20.14
N SER A 129 -19.48 6.03 20.17
CA SER A 129 -19.14 6.76 21.40
C SER A 129 -20.26 7.68 21.87
N ILE A 130 -21.01 8.29 20.94
CA ILE A 130 -22.11 9.23 21.24
C ILE A 130 -23.45 8.52 21.08
N THR A 131 -23.63 7.86 19.93
CA THR A 131 -24.86 7.12 19.61
C THR A 131 -24.49 5.91 18.79
N LEU A 132 -24.99 4.74 19.16
CA LEU A 132 -24.80 3.53 18.39
C LEU A 132 -25.50 3.63 17.03
N ALA A 133 -24.73 3.70 15.97
CA ALA A 133 -25.25 3.78 14.60
C ALA A 133 -26.03 2.51 14.23
N LYS A 134 -27.15 2.69 13.54
CA LYS A 134 -28.05 1.60 13.11
C LYS A 134 -27.82 1.26 11.65
N TYR A 135 -27.94 -0.01 11.31
CA TYR A 135 -27.92 -0.50 9.92
C TYR A 135 -29.10 0.03 9.10
N PRO A 136 -28.96 0.16 7.77
CA PRO A 136 -27.72 -0.07 7.00
C PRO A 136 -26.73 1.08 7.13
N HIS A 137 -25.45 0.78 6.86
CA HIS A 137 -24.39 1.78 6.75
C HIS A 137 -23.99 1.92 5.30
N TRP A 138 -23.69 3.14 4.84
CA TRP A 138 -23.24 3.39 3.47
C TRP A 138 -22.27 4.55 3.41
N VAL A 139 -21.50 4.56 2.34
CA VAL A 139 -20.54 5.59 1.99
C VAL A 139 -20.71 5.90 0.51
N ASP A 140 -20.80 7.17 0.18
CA ASP A 140 -20.82 7.64 -1.20
C ASP A 140 -19.44 8.17 -1.56
N PHE A 141 -18.91 7.68 -2.68
CA PHE A 141 -17.62 8.08 -3.20
C PHE A 141 -17.81 8.92 -4.47
N ASP A 142 -17.05 10.01 -4.56
CA ASP A 142 -16.96 10.84 -5.77
C ASP A 142 -15.62 10.58 -6.48
N ALA A 143 -15.68 10.26 -7.76
CA ALA A 143 -14.51 10.11 -8.63
C ALA A 143 -14.08 11.42 -9.28
N SER A 144 -14.72 12.55 -8.96
CA SER A 144 -14.49 13.91 -9.47
C SER A 144 -14.72 14.09 -10.99
N GLU A 145 -14.70 13.02 -11.75
CA GLU A 145 -15.02 12.98 -13.19
C GLU A 145 -15.52 11.58 -13.59
N PRO A 146 -16.28 11.44 -14.66
CA PRO A 146 -16.77 10.13 -15.12
C PRO A 146 -15.61 9.16 -15.37
N LYS A 147 -15.66 7.99 -14.74
CA LYS A 147 -14.67 6.92 -14.88
C LYS A 147 -15.33 5.59 -15.17
N THR A 148 -14.67 4.76 -15.95
CA THR A 148 -15.06 3.37 -16.11
C THR A 148 -14.52 2.56 -14.95
N ILE A 149 -15.41 2.10 -14.06
CA ILE A 149 -15.07 1.26 -12.90
C ILE A 149 -15.22 -0.20 -13.31
N LYS A 150 -14.14 -0.98 -13.16
CA LYS A 150 -14.13 -2.43 -13.46
C LYS A 150 -14.31 -3.29 -12.22
N GLY A 151 -14.14 -2.71 -11.04
CA GLY A 151 -14.26 -3.39 -9.78
C GLY A 151 -13.74 -2.51 -8.64
N PHE A 152 -13.83 -3.03 -7.44
CA PHE A 152 -13.26 -2.38 -6.25
C PHE A 152 -12.44 -3.37 -5.44
N LYS A 153 -11.54 -2.84 -4.64
CA LYS A 153 -10.79 -3.57 -3.63
C LYS A 153 -11.08 -2.96 -2.28
N PHE A 154 -11.37 -3.80 -1.33
CA PHE A 154 -11.63 -3.42 0.05
C PHE A 154 -10.56 -4.03 0.94
N MET A 155 -9.95 -3.22 1.79
CA MET A 155 -9.05 -3.67 2.84
C MET A 155 -9.79 -3.62 4.18
N PRO A 156 -10.06 -4.77 4.82
CA PRO A 156 -10.61 -4.77 6.17
C PRO A 156 -9.53 -4.28 7.15
N ARG A 157 -9.96 -3.77 8.31
CA ARG A 157 -9.04 -3.44 9.40
C ARG A 157 -8.14 -4.63 9.76
N GLN A 158 -6.88 -4.35 10.08
CA GLN A 158 -5.84 -5.37 10.30
C GLN A 158 -5.60 -5.71 11.77
N ASP A 159 -6.01 -4.84 12.68
CA ASP A 159 -5.74 -4.92 14.11
C ASP A 159 -6.66 -5.90 14.86
N THR A 160 -7.85 -6.17 14.34
CA THR A 160 -8.84 -7.06 14.95
C THR A 160 -9.70 -7.79 13.92
N GLY A 161 -10.40 -8.84 14.37
CA GLY A 161 -11.39 -9.56 13.56
C GLY A 161 -12.79 -8.93 13.55
N TYR A 162 -13.03 -7.90 14.36
CA TYR A 162 -14.32 -7.23 14.46
C TYR A 162 -14.53 -6.18 13.36
N GLY A 163 -15.77 -5.79 13.10
CA GLY A 163 -16.11 -4.75 12.14
C GLY A 163 -15.93 -5.12 10.66
N ARG A 164 -15.75 -6.41 10.34
CA ARG A 164 -15.63 -6.86 8.96
C ARG A 164 -16.96 -6.84 8.25
N ILE A 165 -16.98 -6.27 7.04
CA ILE A 165 -18.18 -6.26 6.19
C ILE A 165 -18.45 -7.68 5.69
N LYS A 166 -19.65 -8.19 5.94
CA LYS A 166 -20.09 -9.51 5.49
C LYS A 166 -20.93 -9.42 4.21
N ASN A 167 -21.90 -8.53 4.22
CA ASN A 167 -22.81 -8.33 3.09
C ASN A 167 -22.73 -6.88 2.66
N TYR A 168 -22.71 -6.64 1.35
CA TYR A 168 -22.65 -5.31 0.79
C TYR A 168 -23.40 -5.26 -0.54
N GLU A 169 -23.80 -4.08 -0.91
CA GLU A 169 -24.36 -3.74 -2.22
C GLU A 169 -23.55 -2.58 -2.78
N ILE A 170 -23.35 -2.55 -4.10
CA ILE A 170 -22.62 -1.49 -4.78
C ILE A 170 -23.55 -0.91 -5.83
N TYR A 171 -23.67 0.40 -5.78
CA TYR A 171 -24.39 1.19 -6.75
C TYR A 171 -23.42 2.11 -7.46
N VAL A 172 -23.68 2.40 -8.71
CA VAL A 172 -22.94 3.39 -9.51
C VAL A 172 -23.93 4.39 -10.09
N SER A 173 -23.55 5.66 -10.08
CA SER A 173 -24.36 6.75 -10.59
C SER A 173 -23.47 7.72 -11.36
N ASN A 174 -24.05 8.39 -12.36
CA ASN A 174 -23.38 9.48 -13.09
C ASN A 174 -23.75 10.87 -12.55
N ASP A 175 -24.76 10.97 -11.74
CA ASP A 175 -25.31 12.23 -11.24
C ASP A 175 -25.49 12.26 -9.70
N GLY A 176 -25.11 11.20 -9.02
CA GLY A 176 -25.27 11.05 -7.57
C GLY A 176 -26.72 10.88 -7.10
N LYS A 177 -27.67 10.60 -8.00
CA LYS A 177 -29.10 10.53 -7.69
C LYS A 177 -29.76 9.22 -8.09
N THR A 178 -29.25 8.56 -9.12
CA THR A 178 -29.82 7.32 -9.71
C THR A 178 -28.73 6.31 -10.00
#